data_97a6f17fc6278837c183d66650272deb
#
_entry.id   97a6f17fc6278837c183d66650272deb
#
_cell.length_a   1.000
_cell.length_b   1.000
_cell.length_c   1.000
_cell.angle_alpha   90.00
_cell.angle_beta   90.00
_cell.angle_gamma   90.00
#
_symmetry.space_group_name_H-M   'P 1'
#
loop_
_entity.id
_entity.type
_entity.pdbx_description
1 polymer ?
#
loop_
_entity_poly.entity_id
_entity_poly.type
_entity_poly.pdbx_seq_one_letter_code
_entity_poly.pdbx_strand_id
1 'polypeptide(L)'
;MSNHSSWSSKIGFVLAAAGSAIGLGAIWKFPYTAGTNGGAVFFLLFLIFTILVALPVQLAEFYIGRTGGKNAIDSFKVLRPGSQWPWVGRMGVAACFILLSFYSVVGGWVLNYVVHSFTGEIHVGADFKALFENTISSPFGSLFYQGLFMLITIWVVKGGVSDGIEKANRVLMPGLFILFIALAIRSLTLPGAMDGVAFLLKPDWSYLKPGTMLTALGQAFFALSIGVSAMITYASYLGKDQDMFRSGHMIMWMNLFVSLLAGLVIFPAVFAFGFEPGQGPGLIFVVLPAVFMKMPMGTYLFAVFMLLVVFATLTSAFSMLETVIAATIRQDEKKRSSHAWVTGIAIFIVGIPSALSFGVWSEFKIFGKTIFDLWDFIISAVIMPIGALSVAVFTSWVQDKQSVLRDAGMGSTIPKNLLCVWLGVLRYLAPIAIIVVFINSLGLI
;
A
#
# COMPACT_ATOMS: atom_id res chain seq x y z
N MET A 1 22.35 -10.04 26.06
CA MET A 1 21.90 -10.27 24.67
C MET A 1 20.68 -9.38 24.47
N SER A 2 20.78 -8.33 23.65
CA SER A 2 19.65 -7.45 23.33
C SER A 2 18.63 -8.27 22.53
N ASN A 3 17.41 -8.40 23.07
CA ASN A 3 16.27 -9.01 22.35
C ASN A 3 15.93 -8.09 21.17
N HIS A 4 16.66 -8.23 20.07
CA HIS A 4 16.31 -7.57 18.82
C HIS A 4 15.08 -8.29 18.27
N SER A 5 14.01 -7.56 18.02
CA SER A 5 12.87 -8.05 17.25
C SER A 5 13.38 -8.60 15.92
N SER A 6 12.97 -9.81 15.58
CA SER A 6 13.30 -10.46 14.30
C SER A 6 12.09 -11.22 13.78
N TRP A 7 12.02 -11.40 12.49
CA TRP A 7 11.03 -12.31 11.89
C TRP A 7 11.32 -13.74 12.33
N SER A 8 10.27 -14.47 12.70
CA SER A 8 10.44 -15.89 13.12
C SER A 8 10.75 -16.79 11.93
N SER A 9 10.41 -16.34 10.71
CA SER A 9 10.63 -17.09 9.48
C SER A 9 10.75 -16.17 8.26
N LYS A 10 11.41 -16.67 7.20
CA LYS A 10 11.46 -16.00 5.89
C LYS A 10 10.08 -15.77 5.29
N ILE A 11 9.17 -16.75 5.41
CA ILE A 11 7.79 -16.65 4.92
C ILE A 11 7.04 -15.57 5.71
N GLY A 12 7.26 -15.47 7.01
CA GLY A 12 6.67 -14.43 7.85
C GLY A 12 7.04 -13.02 7.38
N PHE A 13 8.32 -12.77 7.09
CA PHE A 13 8.77 -11.52 6.48
C PHE A 13 8.06 -11.25 5.14
N VAL A 14 8.06 -12.24 4.23
CA VAL A 14 7.45 -12.08 2.90
C VAL A 14 5.96 -11.77 3.00
N LEU A 15 5.21 -12.49 3.85
CA LEU A 15 3.78 -12.24 4.04
C LEU A 15 3.51 -10.87 4.68
N ALA A 16 4.32 -10.44 5.65
CA ALA A 16 4.15 -9.13 6.27
C ALA A 16 4.50 -8.00 5.31
N ALA A 17 5.60 -8.11 4.57
CA ALA A 17 6.01 -7.11 3.58
C ALA A 17 5.06 -7.08 2.36
N ALA A 18 4.57 -8.25 1.91
CA ALA A 18 3.53 -8.32 0.91
C ALA A 18 2.21 -7.71 1.41
N GLY A 19 1.82 -7.97 2.66
CA GLY A 19 0.65 -7.34 3.28
C GLY A 19 0.78 -5.82 3.39
N SER A 20 1.97 -5.31 3.65
CA SER A 20 2.23 -3.86 3.59
C SER A 20 2.07 -3.29 2.19
N ALA A 21 2.52 -4.01 1.17
CA ALA A 21 2.40 -3.60 -0.23
C ALA A 21 0.99 -3.80 -0.80
N ILE A 22 0.29 -4.88 -0.40
CA ILE A 22 -1.06 -5.23 -0.86
C ILE A 22 -2.11 -4.55 0.03
N GLY A 23 -2.23 -3.24 -0.11
CA GLY A 23 -3.24 -2.44 0.58
C GLY A 23 -4.29 -1.90 -0.39
N LEU A 24 -4.84 -0.73 -0.05
CA LEU A 24 -5.76 0.01 -0.92
C LEU A 24 -5.16 0.30 -2.30
N GLY A 25 -3.83 0.31 -2.42
CA GLY A 25 -3.13 0.51 -3.68
C GLY A 25 -3.44 -0.53 -4.75
N ALA A 26 -3.43 -1.80 -4.37
CA ALA A 26 -3.69 -2.92 -5.28
C ALA A 26 -5.19 -3.21 -5.46
N ILE A 27 -6.00 -3.00 -4.40
CA ILE A 27 -7.40 -3.44 -4.37
C ILE A 27 -8.37 -2.32 -4.76
N TRP A 28 -8.04 -1.08 -4.45
CA TRP A 28 -8.89 0.08 -4.70
C TRP A 28 -8.32 0.97 -5.80
N LYS A 29 -7.08 1.50 -5.60
CA LYS A 29 -6.50 2.46 -6.52
C LYS A 29 -6.20 1.85 -7.89
N PHE A 30 -5.64 0.65 -7.94
CA PHE A 30 -5.34 -0.03 -9.20
C PHE A 30 -6.57 -0.24 -10.09
N PRO A 31 -7.71 -0.83 -9.61
CA PRO A 31 -8.86 -1.06 -10.48
C PRO A 31 -9.45 0.22 -11.07
N TYR A 32 -9.69 1.27 -10.24
CA TYR A 32 -10.26 2.48 -10.81
C TYR A 32 -9.30 3.21 -11.74
N THR A 33 -8.00 3.17 -11.45
CA THR A 33 -6.98 3.78 -12.33
C THR A 33 -6.87 3.00 -13.64
N ALA A 34 -6.89 1.67 -13.60
CA ALA A 34 -6.93 0.85 -14.80
C ALA A 34 -8.21 1.08 -15.59
N GLY A 35 -9.35 1.23 -14.91
CA GLY A 35 -10.65 1.51 -15.53
C GLY A 35 -10.67 2.81 -16.35
N THR A 36 -9.97 3.84 -15.89
CA THR A 36 -9.87 5.15 -16.59
C THR A 36 -8.74 5.23 -17.60
N ASN A 37 -7.80 4.27 -17.61
CA ASN A 37 -6.58 4.32 -18.43
C ASN A 37 -6.45 3.12 -19.41
N GLY A 38 -7.58 2.53 -19.85
CA GLY A 38 -7.59 1.51 -20.89
C GLY A 38 -7.20 0.11 -20.43
N GLY A 39 -7.50 -0.24 -19.18
CA GLY A 39 -7.44 -1.60 -18.64
C GLY A 39 -6.12 -2.31 -18.89
N ALA A 40 -6.07 -3.09 -20.02
CA ALA A 40 -4.94 -3.93 -20.37
C ALA A 40 -3.65 -3.15 -20.62
N VAL A 41 -3.71 -2.01 -21.33
CA VAL A 41 -2.51 -1.17 -21.59
C VAL A 41 -1.95 -0.64 -20.28
N PHE A 42 -2.82 -0.15 -19.39
CA PHE A 42 -2.40 0.30 -18.06
C PHE A 42 -1.78 -0.84 -17.26
N PHE A 43 -2.38 -2.03 -17.24
CA PHE A 43 -1.85 -3.19 -16.51
C PHE A 43 -0.48 -3.62 -17.04
N LEU A 44 -0.28 -3.64 -18.35
CA LEU A 44 1.03 -3.96 -18.95
C LEU A 44 2.09 -2.93 -18.58
N LEU A 45 1.77 -1.63 -18.65
CA LEU A 45 2.69 -0.57 -18.23
C LEU A 45 3.00 -0.66 -16.73
N PHE A 46 1.97 -0.88 -15.90
CA PHE A 46 2.13 -1.08 -14.47
C PHE A 46 3.06 -2.26 -14.15
N LEU A 47 2.88 -3.40 -14.84
CA LEU A 47 3.74 -4.57 -14.69
C LEU A 47 5.20 -4.25 -15.08
N ILE A 48 5.42 -3.62 -16.24
CA ILE A 48 6.75 -3.24 -16.71
C ILE A 48 7.43 -2.28 -15.72
N PHE A 49 6.75 -1.22 -15.29
CA PHE A 49 7.33 -0.24 -14.37
C PHE A 49 7.53 -0.80 -12.96
N THR A 50 6.68 -1.72 -12.53
CA THR A 50 6.87 -2.41 -11.25
C THR A 50 8.14 -3.25 -11.28
N ILE A 51 8.41 -3.99 -12.35
CA ILE A 51 9.59 -4.83 -12.48
C ILE A 51 10.87 -3.98 -12.68
N LEU A 52 10.82 -3.00 -13.59
CA LEU A 52 12.03 -2.29 -14.03
C LEU A 52 12.43 -1.13 -13.13
N VAL A 53 11.48 -0.52 -12.41
CA VAL A 53 11.73 0.69 -11.65
C VAL A 53 11.38 0.52 -10.17
N ALA A 54 10.16 0.10 -9.84
CA ALA A 54 9.71 0.05 -8.47
C ALA A 54 10.43 -1.05 -7.65
N LEU A 55 10.54 -2.27 -8.17
CA LEU A 55 11.26 -3.35 -7.50
C LEU A 55 12.74 -3.00 -7.19
N PRO A 56 13.54 -2.45 -8.12
CA PRO A 56 14.89 -1.99 -7.80
C PRO A 56 14.95 -1.02 -6.62
N VAL A 57 14.02 -0.06 -6.52
CA VAL A 57 13.97 0.90 -5.40
C VAL A 57 13.54 0.21 -4.10
N GLN A 58 12.57 -0.70 -4.14
CA GLN A 58 12.18 -1.51 -2.97
C GLN A 58 13.36 -2.34 -2.44
N LEU A 59 14.14 -2.94 -3.34
CA LEU A 59 15.35 -3.68 -2.97
C LEU A 59 16.43 -2.77 -2.35
N ALA A 60 16.50 -1.50 -2.76
CA ALA A 60 17.38 -0.52 -2.12
C ALA A 60 16.91 -0.18 -0.69
N GLU A 61 15.59 -0.08 -0.46
CA GLU A 61 15.06 0.04 0.90
C GLU A 61 15.39 -1.20 1.76
N PHE A 62 15.27 -2.40 1.19
CA PHE A 62 15.68 -3.63 1.88
C PHE A 62 17.17 -3.65 2.19
N TYR A 63 18.01 -3.22 1.26
CA TYR A 63 19.44 -3.08 1.49
C TYR A 63 19.74 -2.16 2.68
N ILE A 64 19.14 -0.96 2.70
CA ILE A 64 19.33 0.02 3.78
C ILE A 64 18.89 -0.55 5.13
N GLY A 65 17.68 -1.13 5.19
CA GLY A 65 17.13 -1.71 6.42
C GLY A 65 17.95 -2.88 6.95
N ARG A 66 18.19 -3.88 6.09
CA ARG A 66 18.92 -5.12 6.46
C ARG A 66 20.38 -4.86 6.83
N THR A 67 21.07 -4.02 6.07
CA THR A 67 22.50 -3.74 6.31
C THR A 67 22.67 -2.82 7.52
N GLY A 68 21.79 -1.82 7.68
CA GLY A 68 21.77 -0.95 8.85
C GLY A 68 21.35 -1.65 10.14
N GLY A 69 20.44 -2.62 10.06
CA GLY A 69 19.98 -3.45 11.19
C GLY A 69 19.34 -2.65 12.32
N LYS A 70 18.77 -1.48 12.01
CA LYS A 70 18.13 -0.57 12.95
C LYS A 70 16.87 0.04 12.34
N ASN A 71 16.09 0.81 13.12
CA ASN A 71 14.96 1.57 12.58
C ASN A 71 15.38 2.43 11.37
N ALA A 72 14.40 2.94 10.63
CA ALA A 72 14.62 3.67 9.39
C ALA A 72 15.56 4.88 9.52
N ILE A 73 15.58 5.57 10.67
CA ILE A 73 16.44 6.74 10.91
C ILE A 73 17.88 6.31 11.19
N ASP A 74 18.04 5.36 12.10
CA ASP A 74 19.36 4.95 12.59
C ASP A 74 20.09 4.05 11.59
N SER A 75 19.40 3.36 10.67
CA SER A 75 20.02 2.62 9.57
C SER A 75 20.85 3.54 8.67
N PHE A 76 20.35 4.73 8.34
CA PHE A 76 21.15 5.72 7.59
C PHE A 76 22.37 6.21 8.37
N LYS A 77 22.26 6.37 9.71
CA LYS A 77 23.43 6.74 10.54
C LYS A 77 24.50 5.67 10.57
N VAL A 78 24.10 4.39 10.62
CA VAL A 78 25.03 3.26 10.60
C VAL A 78 25.75 3.18 9.26
N LEU A 79 25.03 3.32 8.16
CA LEU A 79 25.56 3.21 6.80
C LEU A 79 26.43 4.42 6.40
N ARG A 80 26.16 5.62 6.93
CA ARG A 80 26.93 6.84 6.65
C ARG A 80 27.03 7.72 7.89
N PRO A 81 27.93 7.41 8.83
CA PRO A 81 28.12 8.20 10.05
C PRO A 81 28.46 9.66 9.76
N GLY A 82 27.97 10.59 10.58
CA GLY A 82 28.25 12.02 10.46
C GLY A 82 27.56 12.74 9.30
N SER A 83 26.74 12.04 8.51
CA SER A 83 26.03 12.62 7.38
C SER A 83 24.62 13.14 7.74
N GLN A 84 24.02 13.93 6.83
CA GLN A 84 22.66 14.42 6.97
C GLN A 84 21.60 13.38 6.49
N TRP A 85 21.97 12.26 5.90
CA TRP A 85 21.04 11.26 5.34
C TRP A 85 19.98 10.72 6.29
N PRO A 86 20.15 10.69 7.63
CA PRO A 86 19.07 10.35 8.57
C PRO A 86 17.80 11.17 8.41
N TRP A 87 17.84 12.33 7.73
CA TRP A 87 16.64 13.11 7.42
C TRP A 87 15.64 12.32 6.56
N VAL A 88 16.13 11.47 5.63
CA VAL A 88 15.28 10.62 4.79
C VAL A 88 14.47 9.66 5.66
N GLY A 89 15.12 9.01 6.63
CA GLY A 89 14.42 8.17 7.60
C GLY A 89 13.41 8.94 8.46
N ARG A 90 13.75 10.16 8.90
CA ARG A 90 12.82 11.02 9.67
C ARG A 90 11.61 11.41 8.82
N MET A 91 11.84 11.78 7.56
CA MET A 91 10.78 12.11 6.61
C MET A 91 9.85 10.91 6.38
N GLY A 92 10.40 9.70 6.16
CA GLY A 92 9.62 8.49 5.99
C GLY A 92 8.81 8.10 7.22
N VAL A 93 9.36 8.25 8.43
CA VAL A 93 8.64 8.02 9.69
C VAL A 93 7.49 9.02 9.86
N ALA A 94 7.72 10.30 9.58
CA ALA A 94 6.68 11.33 9.59
C ALA A 94 5.62 11.05 8.51
N ALA A 95 6.04 10.60 7.33
CA ALA A 95 5.12 10.18 6.28
C ALA A 95 4.22 9.04 6.73
N CYS A 96 4.75 7.98 7.35
CA CYS A 96 3.95 6.88 7.88
C CYS A 96 2.96 7.35 8.95
N PHE A 97 3.36 8.26 9.81
CA PHE A 97 2.49 8.85 10.84
C PHE A 97 1.28 9.57 10.20
N ILE A 98 1.55 10.48 9.26
CA ILE A 98 0.51 11.26 8.59
C ILE A 98 -0.32 10.35 7.67
N LEU A 99 0.31 9.47 6.91
CA LEU A 99 -0.38 8.52 6.02
C LEU A 99 -1.39 7.67 6.81
N LEU A 100 -0.96 7.08 7.93
CA LEU A 100 -1.86 6.26 8.75
C LEU A 100 -2.99 7.09 9.35
N SER A 101 -2.80 8.38 9.63
CA SER A 101 -3.85 9.24 10.20
C SER A 101 -5.07 9.37 9.28
N PHE A 102 -4.89 9.58 7.98
CA PHE A 102 -6.00 9.63 7.04
C PHE A 102 -6.35 8.25 6.44
N TYR A 103 -5.39 7.34 6.32
CA TYR A 103 -5.64 5.96 5.87
C TYR A 103 -6.57 5.20 6.82
N SER A 104 -6.46 5.45 8.13
CA SER A 104 -7.35 4.87 9.14
C SER A 104 -8.81 5.31 8.99
N VAL A 105 -9.05 6.49 8.41
CA VAL A 105 -10.42 6.95 8.09
C VAL A 105 -11.03 6.06 7.00
N VAL A 106 -10.28 5.80 5.93
CA VAL A 106 -10.73 4.89 4.85
C VAL A 106 -10.89 3.46 5.38
N GLY A 107 -9.95 2.99 6.23
CA GLY A 107 -10.10 1.71 6.93
C GLY A 107 -11.38 1.64 7.78
N GLY A 108 -11.75 2.76 8.40
CA GLY A 108 -13.01 2.91 9.13
C GLY A 108 -14.24 2.79 8.22
N TRP A 109 -14.23 3.45 7.04
CA TRP A 109 -15.31 3.30 6.06
C TRP A 109 -15.49 1.84 5.60
N VAL A 110 -14.39 1.14 5.36
CA VAL A 110 -14.44 -0.28 4.98
C VAL A 110 -15.04 -1.12 6.08
N LEU A 111 -14.67 -0.91 7.35
CA LEU A 111 -15.29 -1.59 8.50
C LEU A 111 -16.78 -1.28 8.62
N ASN A 112 -17.18 -0.02 8.40
CA ASN A 112 -18.59 0.38 8.41
C ASN A 112 -19.37 -0.36 7.33
N TYR A 113 -18.85 -0.49 6.11
CA TYR A 113 -19.50 -1.22 5.04
C TYR A 113 -19.61 -2.73 5.30
N VAL A 114 -18.65 -3.33 6.05
CA VAL A 114 -18.85 -4.69 6.56
C VAL A 114 -20.08 -4.76 7.45
N VAL A 115 -20.28 -3.80 8.37
CA VAL A 115 -21.45 -3.76 9.26
C VAL A 115 -22.72 -3.53 8.45
N HIS A 116 -22.75 -2.56 7.52
CA HIS A 116 -23.90 -2.30 6.64
C HIS A 116 -24.33 -3.54 5.85
N SER A 117 -23.40 -4.44 5.50
CA SER A 117 -23.72 -5.70 4.85
C SER A 117 -24.55 -6.67 5.73
N PHE A 118 -24.50 -6.52 7.06
CA PHE A 118 -25.24 -7.36 8.00
C PHE A 118 -26.44 -6.66 8.64
N THR A 119 -26.51 -5.31 8.60
CA THR A 119 -27.62 -4.52 9.16
C THR A 119 -28.77 -4.32 8.19
N GLY A 120 -28.64 -4.79 6.95
CA GLY A 120 -29.70 -4.71 5.94
C GLY A 120 -29.70 -3.42 5.11
N GLU A 121 -28.72 -2.56 5.27
CA GLU A 121 -28.60 -1.33 4.48
C GLU A 121 -28.07 -1.60 3.06
N ILE A 122 -27.33 -2.69 2.89
CA ILE A 122 -26.87 -3.18 1.59
C ILE A 122 -27.92 -4.16 1.03
N HIS A 123 -28.86 -3.65 0.24
CA HIS A 123 -29.94 -4.43 -0.36
C HIS A 123 -30.24 -3.99 -1.80
N VAL A 124 -31.01 -4.79 -2.52
CA VAL A 124 -31.44 -4.47 -3.88
C VAL A 124 -32.33 -3.20 -3.86
N GLY A 125 -31.95 -2.22 -4.68
CA GLY A 125 -32.69 -0.94 -4.77
C GLY A 125 -32.22 0.14 -3.78
N ALA A 126 -31.18 -0.14 -2.94
CA ALA A 126 -30.61 0.88 -2.09
C ALA A 126 -29.88 1.97 -2.94
N ASP A 127 -29.94 3.21 -2.48
CA ASP A 127 -29.13 4.30 -3.03
C ASP A 127 -27.73 4.27 -2.42
N PHE A 128 -26.80 3.57 -3.12
CA PHE A 128 -25.44 3.40 -2.65
C PHE A 128 -24.65 4.70 -2.67
N LYS A 129 -25.03 5.69 -3.48
CA LYS A 129 -24.40 7.01 -3.49
C LYS A 129 -24.75 7.75 -2.20
N ALA A 130 -26.05 7.82 -1.88
CA ALA A 130 -26.51 8.41 -0.64
C ALA A 130 -25.96 7.69 0.59
N LEU A 131 -25.88 6.34 0.57
CA LEU A 131 -25.28 5.54 1.63
C LEU A 131 -23.82 5.91 1.84
N PHE A 132 -23.04 6.05 0.77
CA PHE A 132 -21.64 6.45 0.86
C PHE A 132 -21.49 7.88 1.37
N GLU A 133 -22.24 8.83 0.82
CA GLU A 133 -22.25 10.23 1.27
C GLU A 133 -22.60 10.33 2.76
N ASN A 134 -23.60 9.61 3.23
CA ASN A 134 -23.97 9.54 4.64
C ASN A 134 -22.85 8.91 5.51
N THR A 135 -22.20 7.85 5.01
CA THR A 135 -21.09 7.19 5.72
C THR A 135 -19.92 8.15 5.95
N ILE A 136 -19.49 8.86 4.90
CA ILE A 136 -18.30 9.74 4.99
C ILE A 136 -18.61 11.07 5.66
N SER A 137 -19.86 11.57 5.61
CA SER A 137 -20.27 12.84 6.21
C SER A 137 -20.66 12.74 7.69
N SER A 138 -20.98 11.53 8.19
CA SER A 138 -21.36 11.31 9.57
C SER A 138 -20.16 11.50 10.52
N PRO A 139 -20.11 12.53 11.37
CA PRO A 139 -18.99 12.76 12.26
C PRO A 139 -18.77 11.61 13.25
N PHE A 140 -19.85 11.20 13.91
CA PHE A 140 -19.80 10.13 14.91
C PHE A 140 -19.42 8.79 14.26
N GLY A 141 -20.06 8.42 13.14
CA GLY A 141 -19.79 7.17 12.41
C GLY A 141 -18.33 7.11 11.94
N SER A 142 -17.85 8.16 11.27
CA SER A 142 -16.47 8.22 10.76
C SER A 142 -15.43 8.09 11.89
N LEU A 143 -15.63 8.81 13.01
CA LEU A 143 -14.71 8.75 14.16
C LEU A 143 -14.78 7.41 14.90
N PHE A 144 -15.97 6.84 15.06
CA PHE A 144 -16.15 5.54 15.72
C PHE A 144 -15.43 4.42 14.97
N TYR A 145 -15.68 4.31 13.65
CA TYR A 145 -15.07 3.25 12.85
C TYR A 145 -13.57 3.48 12.59
N GLN A 146 -13.12 4.74 12.47
CA GLN A 146 -11.69 5.08 12.47
C GLN A 146 -11.04 4.64 13.77
N GLY A 147 -11.67 4.93 14.91
CA GLY A 147 -11.20 4.52 16.24
C GLY A 147 -11.12 2.99 16.37
N LEU A 148 -12.13 2.26 15.91
CA LEU A 148 -12.16 0.80 15.91
C LEU A 148 -11.03 0.23 15.04
N PHE A 149 -10.81 0.77 13.84
CA PHE A 149 -9.71 0.38 12.96
C PHE A 149 -8.34 0.60 13.64
N MET A 150 -8.14 1.76 14.26
CA MET A 150 -6.92 2.07 15.00
C MET A 150 -6.73 1.17 16.23
N LEU A 151 -7.79 0.85 16.96
CA LEU A 151 -7.72 -0.08 18.09
C LEU A 151 -7.24 -1.47 17.68
N ILE A 152 -7.76 -2.02 16.57
CA ILE A 152 -7.32 -3.30 16.01
C ILE A 152 -5.83 -3.20 15.61
N THR A 153 -5.46 -2.12 14.93
CA THR A 153 -4.06 -1.89 14.49
C THR A 153 -3.11 -1.82 15.68
N ILE A 154 -3.43 -1.04 16.70
CA ILE A 154 -2.62 -0.92 17.93
C ILE A 154 -2.51 -2.28 18.62
N TRP A 155 -3.64 -3.01 18.75
CA TRP A 155 -3.67 -4.30 19.44
C TRP A 155 -2.75 -5.34 18.81
N VAL A 156 -2.67 -5.37 17.48
CA VAL A 156 -1.76 -6.26 16.75
C VAL A 156 -0.30 -5.79 16.92
N VAL A 157 -0.02 -4.51 16.66
CA VAL A 157 1.37 -4.00 16.59
C VAL A 157 2.04 -3.96 17.97
N LYS A 158 1.28 -3.75 19.06
CA LYS A 158 1.82 -3.84 20.43
C LYS A 158 2.40 -5.21 20.76
N GLY A 159 1.92 -6.26 20.10
CA GLY A 159 2.43 -7.64 20.26
C GLY A 159 3.82 -7.85 19.64
N GLY A 160 4.35 -6.86 18.92
CA GLY A 160 5.67 -6.93 18.29
C GLY A 160 5.67 -7.54 16.90
N VAL A 161 6.87 -7.71 16.35
CA VAL A 161 7.06 -8.15 14.97
C VAL A 161 6.64 -9.61 14.79
N SER A 162 7.15 -10.52 15.63
CA SER A 162 6.87 -11.95 15.53
C SER A 162 5.47 -12.32 16.01
N ASP A 163 5.12 -11.93 17.26
CA ASP A 163 3.89 -12.38 17.93
C ASP A 163 2.65 -11.55 17.57
N GLY A 164 2.85 -10.35 17.04
CA GLY A 164 1.79 -9.47 16.58
C GLY A 164 1.67 -9.48 15.06
N ILE A 165 2.56 -8.75 14.38
CA ILE A 165 2.48 -8.46 12.94
C ILE A 165 2.60 -9.74 12.10
N GLU A 166 3.63 -10.56 12.34
CA GLU A 166 3.85 -11.79 11.57
C GLU A 166 2.70 -12.78 11.76
N LYS A 167 2.26 -12.97 13.01
CA LYS A 167 1.16 -13.89 13.34
C LYS A 167 -0.15 -13.43 12.68
N ALA A 168 -0.46 -12.14 12.69
CA ALA A 168 -1.63 -11.60 12.01
C ALA A 168 -1.53 -11.82 10.48
N ASN A 169 -0.40 -11.49 9.86
CA ASN A 169 -0.20 -11.65 8.42
C ASN A 169 -0.22 -13.11 7.96
N ARG A 170 0.19 -14.06 8.79
CA ARG A 170 0.09 -15.50 8.48
C ARG A 170 -1.36 -15.98 8.31
N VAL A 171 -2.33 -15.29 8.88
CA VAL A 171 -3.76 -15.60 8.74
C VAL A 171 -4.40 -14.70 7.67
N LEU A 172 -4.19 -13.39 7.77
CA LEU A 172 -4.84 -12.41 6.91
C LEU A 172 -4.44 -12.54 5.44
N MET A 173 -3.15 -12.78 5.15
CA MET A 173 -2.68 -12.86 3.77
C MET A 173 -3.18 -14.10 3.02
N PRO A 174 -3.06 -15.33 3.52
CA PRO A 174 -3.69 -16.48 2.88
C PRO A 174 -5.22 -16.33 2.76
N GLY A 175 -5.89 -15.80 3.81
CA GLY A 175 -7.32 -15.49 3.78
C GLY A 175 -7.67 -14.54 2.63
N LEU A 176 -6.93 -13.46 2.46
CA LEU A 176 -7.08 -12.50 1.36
C LEU A 176 -6.98 -13.19 -0.02
N PHE A 177 -5.96 -14.04 -0.24
CA PHE A 177 -5.81 -14.76 -1.51
C PHE A 177 -6.97 -15.71 -1.79
N ILE A 178 -7.40 -16.48 -0.77
CA ILE A 178 -8.52 -17.43 -0.90
C ILE A 178 -9.81 -16.67 -1.25
N LEU A 179 -10.11 -15.58 -0.55
CA LEU A 179 -11.29 -14.75 -0.81
C LEU A 179 -11.26 -14.13 -2.21
N PHE A 180 -10.09 -13.62 -2.65
CA PHE A 180 -9.93 -13.09 -4.01
C PHE A 180 -10.18 -14.13 -5.07
N ILE A 181 -9.60 -15.33 -4.94
CA ILE A 181 -9.79 -16.41 -5.90
C ILE A 181 -11.25 -16.82 -5.96
N ALA A 182 -11.92 -16.97 -4.82
CA ALA A 182 -13.33 -17.33 -4.77
C ALA A 182 -14.22 -16.27 -5.47
N LEU A 183 -13.98 -14.99 -5.19
CA LEU A 183 -14.71 -13.88 -5.84
C LEU A 183 -14.39 -13.77 -7.33
N ALA A 184 -13.14 -13.98 -7.73
CA ALA A 184 -12.76 -13.96 -9.14
C ALA A 184 -13.46 -15.10 -9.92
N ILE A 185 -13.48 -16.33 -9.38
CA ILE A 185 -14.22 -17.45 -9.97
C ILE A 185 -15.70 -17.07 -10.12
N ARG A 186 -16.31 -16.49 -9.06
CA ARG A 186 -17.72 -16.07 -9.12
C ARG A 186 -17.96 -14.98 -10.16
N SER A 187 -17.07 -13.99 -10.25
CA SER A 187 -17.17 -12.92 -11.25
C SER A 187 -17.06 -13.44 -12.68
N LEU A 188 -16.14 -14.36 -12.93
CA LEU A 188 -15.90 -14.97 -14.24
C LEU A 188 -17.06 -15.89 -14.71
N THR A 189 -17.90 -16.37 -13.80
CA THR A 189 -19.08 -17.19 -14.17
C THR A 189 -20.31 -16.35 -14.56
N LEU A 190 -20.22 -15.03 -14.54
CA LEU A 190 -21.34 -14.15 -14.91
C LEU A 190 -21.51 -14.11 -16.43
N PRO A 191 -22.77 -14.06 -16.93
CA PRO A 191 -23.04 -13.79 -18.36
C PRO A 191 -22.46 -12.41 -18.75
N GLY A 192 -21.68 -12.36 -19.84
CA GLY A 192 -21.02 -11.12 -20.28
C GLY A 192 -19.70 -10.80 -19.57
N ALA A 193 -19.24 -11.63 -18.65
CA ALA A 193 -17.97 -11.43 -17.91
C ALA A 193 -16.73 -11.33 -18.82
N MET A 194 -16.78 -11.98 -19.99
CA MET A 194 -15.63 -12.03 -20.90
C MET A 194 -15.28 -10.66 -21.51
N ASP A 195 -16.21 -9.72 -21.57
CA ASP A 195 -15.94 -8.35 -22.03
C ASP A 195 -15.04 -7.63 -20.99
N GLY A 196 -15.29 -7.84 -19.71
CA GLY A 196 -14.43 -7.33 -18.65
C GLY A 196 -13.06 -8.00 -18.60
N VAL A 197 -12.97 -9.31 -18.91
CA VAL A 197 -11.69 -10.01 -19.06
C VAL A 197 -10.93 -9.44 -20.28
N ALA A 198 -11.61 -9.23 -21.40
CA ALA A 198 -11.01 -8.63 -22.59
C ALA A 198 -10.51 -7.20 -22.29
N PHE A 199 -11.29 -6.39 -21.59
CA PHE A 199 -10.87 -5.06 -21.16
C PHE A 199 -9.56 -5.07 -20.33
N LEU A 200 -9.41 -6.06 -19.44
CA LEU A 200 -8.23 -6.18 -18.57
C LEU A 200 -7.01 -6.79 -19.26
N LEU A 201 -7.20 -7.68 -20.24
CA LEU A 201 -6.12 -8.51 -20.81
C LEU A 201 -5.87 -8.28 -22.32
N LYS A 202 -6.81 -7.68 -23.06
CA LYS A 202 -6.64 -7.35 -24.48
C LYS A 202 -6.29 -5.88 -24.63
N PRO A 203 -5.04 -5.52 -24.98
CA PRO A 203 -4.62 -4.13 -25.03
C PRO A 203 -5.27 -3.37 -26.19
N ASP A 204 -5.84 -2.22 -25.88
CA ASP A 204 -6.21 -1.18 -26.82
C ASP A 204 -5.11 -0.10 -26.83
N TRP A 205 -4.27 -0.14 -27.84
CA TRP A 205 -3.10 0.73 -27.93
C TRP A 205 -3.43 2.22 -28.09
N SER A 206 -4.68 2.59 -28.32
CA SER A 206 -5.11 4.00 -28.34
C SER A 206 -4.94 4.68 -26.97
N TYR A 207 -4.91 3.89 -25.90
CA TYR A 207 -4.62 4.34 -24.52
C TYR A 207 -3.13 4.44 -24.20
N LEU A 208 -2.23 4.10 -25.12
CA LEU A 208 -0.78 4.30 -24.92
C LEU A 208 -0.43 5.77 -25.09
N LYS A 209 -0.65 6.55 -24.04
CA LYS A 209 -0.43 8.00 -24.00
C LYS A 209 0.56 8.32 -22.87
N PRO A 210 1.30 9.46 -22.94
CA PRO A 210 2.21 9.88 -21.88
C PRO A 210 1.55 9.91 -20.50
N GLY A 211 0.32 10.43 -20.38
CA GLY A 211 -0.43 10.46 -19.13
C GLY A 211 -0.69 9.06 -18.55
N THR A 212 -1.08 8.08 -19.40
CA THR A 212 -1.26 6.68 -18.98
C THR A 212 0.05 6.06 -18.47
N MET A 213 1.17 6.35 -19.16
CA MET A 213 2.50 5.86 -18.73
C MET A 213 2.89 6.43 -17.37
N LEU A 214 2.70 7.74 -17.15
CA LEU A 214 3.03 8.40 -15.90
C LEU A 214 2.14 7.92 -14.75
N THR A 215 0.86 7.73 -15.01
CA THR A 215 -0.09 7.19 -14.03
C THR A 215 0.29 5.75 -13.64
N ALA A 216 0.65 4.90 -14.62
CA ALA A 216 1.07 3.53 -14.36
C ALA A 216 2.39 3.45 -13.58
N LEU A 217 3.34 4.35 -13.86
CA LEU A 217 4.60 4.45 -13.14
C LEU A 217 4.37 4.93 -11.69
N GLY A 218 3.52 5.94 -11.49
CA GLY A 218 3.12 6.39 -10.15
C GLY A 218 2.41 5.28 -9.36
N GLN A 219 1.54 4.51 -10.03
CA GLN A 219 0.89 3.35 -9.41
C GLN A 219 1.89 2.27 -8.99
N ALA A 220 2.96 2.05 -9.76
CA ALA A 220 3.99 1.07 -9.42
C ALA A 220 4.75 1.42 -8.13
N PHE A 221 5.05 2.70 -7.90
CA PHE A 221 5.65 3.15 -6.64
C PHE A 221 4.69 3.01 -5.46
N PHE A 222 3.45 3.42 -5.64
CA PHE A 222 2.44 3.33 -4.60
C PHE A 222 2.16 1.88 -4.20
N ALA A 223 2.06 0.98 -5.17
CA ALA A 223 1.74 -0.43 -4.97
C ALA A 223 2.79 -1.20 -4.16
N LEU A 224 4.05 -0.79 -4.14
CA LEU A 224 5.11 -1.42 -3.36
C LEU A 224 5.47 -0.65 -2.07
N SER A 225 4.67 0.35 -1.68
CA SER A 225 4.86 1.16 -0.46
C SER A 225 6.26 1.80 -0.37
N ILE A 226 6.78 2.29 -1.50
CA ILE A 226 8.13 2.85 -1.60
C ILE A 226 8.16 4.32 -1.17
N GLY A 227 9.26 4.76 -0.55
CA GLY A 227 9.50 6.15 -0.20
C GLY A 227 9.01 6.58 1.17
N VAL A 228 8.31 5.71 1.91
CA VAL A 228 7.79 5.98 3.26
C VAL A 228 8.55 5.24 4.36
N SER A 229 9.69 4.63 4.06
CA SER A 229 10.55 3.90 5.00
C SER A 229 9.93 2.67 5.69
N ALA A 230 8.72 2.25 5.30
CA ALA A 230 8.10 1.05 5.85
C ALA A 230 8.90 -0.21 5.50
N MET A 231 9.37 -0.31 4.26
CA MET A 231 10.18 -1.42 3.79
C MET A 231 11.60 -1.40 4.40
N ILE A 232 12.17 -0.22 4.68
CA ILE A 232 13.43 -0.10 5.43
C ILE A 232 13.24 -0.68 6.84
N THR A 233 12.16 -0.32 7.52
CA THR A 233 11.86 -0.81 8.86
C THR A 233 11.66 -2.33 8.89
N TYR A 234 10.85 -2.87 7.99
CA TYR A 234 10.61 -4.31 7.93
C TYR A 234 11.89 -5.10 7.58
N ALA A 235 12.70 -4.59 6.66
CA ALA A 235 13.97 -5.21 6.30
C ALA A 235 15.03 -5.11 7.41
N SER A 236 14.91 -4.18 8.36
CA SER A 236 15.83 -4.09 9.50
C SER A 236 15.72 -5.29 10.47
N TYR A 237 14.61 -6.00 10.42
CA TYR A 237 14.37 -7.24 11.18
C TYR A 237 14.77 -8.50 10.39
N LEU A 238 15.28 -8.35 9.16
CA LEU A 238 15.69 -9.46 8.30
C LEU A 238 17.13 -9.88 8.61
N GLY A 239 17.37 -11.17 8.79
CA GLY A 239 18.71 -11.71 8.99
C GLY A 239 19.62 -11.44 7.77
N LYS A 240 20.90 -11.21 8.01
CA LYS A 240 21.89 -10.94 6.94
C LYS A 240 22.11 -12.13 6.00
N ASP A 241 21.82 -13.33 6.47
CA ASP A 241 21.88 -14.60 5.75
C ASP A 241 20.67 -14.82 4.83
N GLN A 242 19.62 -14.01 4.96
CA GLN A 242 18.41 -14.14 4.16
C GLN A 242 18.53 -13.41 2.82
N ASP A 243 18.08 -14.08 1.75
CA ASP A 243 18.07 -13.53 0.39
C ASP A 243 16.99 -12.47 0.23
N MET A 244 17.42 -11.20 0.25
CA MET A 244 16.52 -10.05 0.09
C MET A 244 15.97 -9.94 -1.34
N PHE A 245 16.73 -10.35 -2.36
CA PHE A 245 16.30 -10.29 -3.75
C PHE A 245 15.16 -11.28 -4.01
N ARG A 246 15.34 -12.53 -3.56
CA ARG A 246 14.28 -13.54 -3.67
C ARG A 246 13.02 -13.09 -2.91
N SER A 247 13.18 -12.50 -1.74
CA SER A 247 12.04 -11.97 -0.96
C SER A 247 11.35 -10.82 -1.69
N GLY A 248 12.10 -9.85 -2.22
CA GLY A 248 11.54 -8.72 -2.99
C GLY A 248 10.80 -9.16 -4.25
N HIS A 249 11.34 -10.12 -5.00
CA HIS A 249 10.65 -10.70 -6.15
C HIS A 249 9.34 -11.40 -5.75
N MET A 250 9.34 -12.17 -4.65
CA MET A 250 8.12 -12.81 -4.16
C MET A 250 7.05 -11.76 -3.78
N ILE A 251 7.43 -10.71 -3.07
CA ILE A 251 6.52 -9.62 -2.66
C ILE A 251 5.96 -8.92 -3.89
N MET A 252 6.80 -8.58 -4.86
CA MET A 252 6.39 -7.95 -6.12
C MET A 252 5.38 -8.82 -6.87
N TRP A 253 5.67 -10.12 -7.06
CA TRP A 253 4.77 -11.03 -7.77
C TRP A 253 3.45 -11.23 -7.02
N MET A 254 3.46 -11.30 -5.69
CA MET A 254 2.24 -11.36 -4.88
C MET A 254 1.40 -10.10 -5.08
N ASN A 255 2.02 -8.91 -5.11
CA ASN A 255 1.32 -7.64 -5.34
C ASN A 255 0.71 -7.58 -6.76
N LEU A 256 1.48 -7.91 -7.79
CA LEU A 256 1.00 -7.96 -9.19
C LEU A 256 -0.14 -8.97 -9.36
N PHE A 257 -0.03 -10.13 -8.73
CA PHE A 257 -1.06 -11.17 -8.78
C PHE A 257 -2.35 -10.71 -8.10
N VAL A 258 -2.27 -10.04 -6.94
CA VAL A 258 -3.45 -9.47 -6.27
C VAL A 258 -4.07 -8.35 -7.10
N SER A 259 -3.27 -7.49 -7.71
CA SER A 259 -3.79 -6.46 -8.64
C SER A 259 -4.53 -7.08 -9.82
N LEU A 260 -3.99 -8.15 -10.39
CA LEU A 260 -4.67 -8.90 -11.45
C LEU A 260 -5.98 -9.52 -10.94
N LEU A 261 -5.96 -10.17 -9.77
CA LEU A 261 -7.17 -10.76 -9.16
C LEU A 261 -8.22 -9.67 -8.86
N ALA A 262 -7.81 -8.50 -8.36
CA ALA A 262 -8.73 -7.38 -8.14
C ALA A 262 -9.38 -6.94 -9.45
N GLY A 263 -8.61 -6.85 -10.53
CA GLY A 263 -9.16 -6.61 -11.87
C GLY A 263 -10.14 -7.69 -12.33
N LEU A 264 -9.81 -8.98 -12.12
CA LEU A 264 -10.66 -10.12 -12.47
C LEU A 264 -11.93 -10.25 -11.59
N VAL A 265 -11.92 -9.71 -10.39
CA VAL A 265 -13.14 -9.60 -9.56
C VAL A 265 -14.02 -8.47 -10.07
N ILE A 266 -13.44 -7.31 -10.35
CA ILE A 266 -14.17 -6.06 -10.57
C ILE A 266 -14.65 -5.94 -12.02
N PHE A 267 -13.76 -6.02 -13.02
CA PHE A 267 -14.13 -5.72 -14.39
C PHE A 267 -15.14 -6.70 -15.00
N PRO A 268 -15.00 -8.03 -14.85
CA PRO A 268 -16.01 -8.96 -15.35
C PRO A 268 -17.39 -8.68 -14.77
N ALA A 269 -17.48 -8.36 -13.46
CA ALA A 269 -18.74 -8.05 -12.80
C ALA A 269 -19.32 -6.70 -13.25
N VAL A 270 -18.49 -5.68 -13.39
CA VAL A 270 -18.88 -4.33 -13.86
C VAL A 270 -19.44 -4.41 -15.29
N PHE A 271 -18.75 -5.07 -16.22
CA PHE A 271 -19.18 -5.23 -17.59
C PHE A 271 -20.42 -6.13 -17.73
N ALA A 272 -20.48 -7.25 -17.00
CA ALA A 272 -21.64 -8.15 -17.02
C ALA A 272 -22.96 -7.44 -16.67
N PHE A 273 -22.92 -6.40 -15.86
CA PHE A 273 -24.11 -5.64 -15.46
C PHE A 273 -24.23 -4.26 -16.11
N GLY A 274 -23.39 -3.94 -17.09
CA GLY A 274 -23.47 -2.73 -17.90
C GLY A 274 -23.06 -1.45 -17.16
N PHE A 275 -22.20 -1.56 -16.14
CA PHE A 275 -21.61 -0.39 -15.48
C PHE A 275 -20.32 0.05 -16.17
N GLU A 276 -19.94 1.31 -15.99
CA GLU A 276 -18.68 1.83 -16.48
C GLU A 276 -17.54 1.59 -15.49
N PRO A 277 -16.35 1.16 -15.94
CA PRO A 277 -15.22 0.85 -15.05
C PRO A 277 -14.52 2.09 -14.49
N GLY A 278 -14.82 3.28 -15.00
CA GLY A 278 -14.11 4.54 -14.73
C GLY A 278 -14.67 5.41 -13.61
N GLN A 279 -15.41 4.86 -12.65
CA GLN A 279 -16.09 5.62 -11.58
C GLN A 279 -15.17 6.17 -10.46
N GLY A 280 -13.85 6.12 -10.65
CA GLY A 280 -12.88 6.68 -9.69
C GLY A 280 -12.96 6.06 -8.29
N PRO A 281 -12.72 6.85 -7.21
CA PRO A 281 -12.75 6.33 -5.83
C PRO A 281 -14.08 5.75 -5.38
N GLY A 282 -15.19 6.16 -6.00
CA GLY A 282 -16.54 5.61 -5.74
C GLY A 282 -16.73 4.15 -6.20
N LEU A 283 -15.79 3.59 -6.97
CA LEU A 283 -15.93 2.24 -7.51
C LEU A 283 -16.22 1.18 -6.42
N ILE A 284 -15.50 1.18 -5.31
CA ILE A 284 -15.67 0.19 -4.25
C ILE A 284 -16.94 0.43 -3.41
N PHE A 285 -17.29 1.67 -3.14
CA PHE A 285 -18.33 2.01 -2.18
C PHE A 285 -19.70 2.29 -2.82
N VAL A 286 -19.73 2.60 -4.11
CA VAL A 286 -20.97 2.94 -4.84
C VAL A 286 -21.28 1.93 -5.93
N VAL A 287 -20.30 1.66 -6.82
CA VAL A 287 -20.53 0.79 -7.99
C VAL A 287 -20.57 -0.67 -7.60
N LEU A 288 -19.59 -1.15 -6.84
CA LEU A 288 -19.52 -2.56 -6.50
C LEU A 288 -20.70 -3.06 -5.66
N PRO A 289 -21.21 -2.35 -4.63
CA PRO A 289 -22.46 -2.78 -3.97
C PRO A 289 -23.58 -2.97 -4.98
N ALA A 290 -23.80 -1.99 -5.90
CA ALA A 290 -24.84 -2.09 -6.93
C ALA A 290 -24.64 -3.30 -7.86
N VAL A 291 -23.40 -3.59 -8.24
CA VAL A 291 -23.04 -4.76 -9.04
C VAL A 291 -23.31 -6.06 -8.28
N PHE A 292 -22.86 -6.16 -7.04
CA PHE A 292 -23.06 -7.36 -6.23
C PHE A 292 -24.55 -7.63 -5.97
N MET A 293 -25.37 -6.57 -5.75
CA MET A 293 -26.81 -6.74 -5.53
C MET A 293 -27.56 -7.33 -6.72
N LYS A 294 -27.00 -7.29 -7.93
CA LYS A 294 -27.54 -8.00 -9.09
C LYS A 294 -27.16 -9.49 -9.12
N MET A 295 -26.31 -9.96 -8.22
CA MET A 295 -25.90 -11.36 -8.14
C MET A 295 -26.77 -12.13 -7.12
N PRO A 296 -26.99 -13.45 -7.34
CA PRO A 296 -27.50 -14.31 -6.27
C PRO A 296 -26.58 -14.24 -5.05
N MET A 297 -27.18 -14.11 -3.86
CA MET A 297 -26.45 -13.93 -2.58
C MET A 297 -25.55 -12.69 -2.54
N GLY A 298 -25.86 -11.64 -3.29
CA GLY A 298 -25.02 -10.47 -3.50
C GLY A 298 -24.58 -9.78 -2.22
N THR A 299 -25.44 -9.65 -1.21
CA THR A 299 -25.10 -9.06 0.09
C THR A 299 -23.97 -9.83 0.79
N TYR A 300 -24.03 -11.16 0.78
CA TYR A 300 -22.97 -11.99 1.39
C TYR A 300 -21.67 -11.92 0.59
N LEU A 301 -21.74 -11.94 -0.74
CA LEU A 301 -20.58 -11.80 -1.59
C LEU A 301 -19.92 -10.43 -1.40
N PHE A 302 -20.71 -9.37 -1.26
CA PHE A 302 -20.20 -8.03 -0.97
C PHE A 302 -19.57 -7.95 0.44
N ALA A 303 -20.19 -8.57 1.45
CA ALA A 303 -19.61 -8.66 2.79
C ALA A 303 -18.23 -9.36 2.77
N VAL A 304 -18.12 -10.46 2.00
CA VAL A 304 -16.85 -11.17 1.79
C VAL A 304 -15.83 -10.27 1.11
N PHE A 305 -16.23 -9.51 0.09
CA PHE A 305 -15.36 -8.55 -0.58
C PHE A 305 -14.89 -7.45 0.40
N MET A 306 -15.78 -6.87 1.19
CA MET A 306 -15.43 -5.85 2.19
C MET A 306 -14.50 -6.42 3.27
N LEU A 307 -14.70 -7.65 3.72
CA LEU A 307 -13.82 -8.33 4.66
C LEU A 307 -12.40 -8.52 4.08
N LEU A 308 -12.31 -8.85 2.80
CA LEU A 308 -11.04 -8.93 2.08
C LEU A 308 -10.34 -7.55 2.07
N VAL A 309 -11.08 -6.47 1.82
CA VAL A 309 -10.53 -5.10 1.85
C VAL A 309 -10.08 -4.73 3.28
N VAL A 310 -10.81 -5.16 4.33
CA VAL A 310 -10.37 -5.01 5.74
C VAL A 310 -9.02 -5.69 5.96
N PHE A 311 -8.84 -6.92 5.49
CA PHE A 311 -7.55 -7.63 5.64
C PHE A 311 -6.40 -6.86 4.99
N ALA A 312 -6.61 -6.39 3.78
CA ALA A 312 -5.60 -5.61 3.06
C ALA A 312 -5.29 -4.26 3.73
N THR A 313 -6.30 -3.56 4.21
CA THR A 313 -6.09 -2.27 4.88
C THR A 313 -5.38 -2.43 6.22
N LEU A 314 -5.73 -3.43 7.01
CA LEU A 314 -5.08 -3.70 8.30
C LEU A 314 -3.60 -4.09 8.13
N THR A 315 -3.28 -4.96 7.17
CA THR A 315 -1.90 -5.40 6.96
C THR A 315 -0.97 -4.24 6.58
N SER A 316 -1.46 -3.28 5.79
CA SER A 316 -0.73 -2.04 5.49
C SER A 316 -0.64 -1.10 6.69
N ALA A 317 -1.72 -0.98 7.49
CA ALA A 317 -1.71 -0.15 8.69
C ALA A 317 -0.69 -0.64 9.73
N PHE A 318 -0.49 -1.97 9.85
CA PHE A 318 0.51 -2.54 10.75
C PHE A 318 1.93 -2.04 10.41
N SER A 319 2.29 -2.01 9.15
CA SER A 319 3.64 -1.57 8.72
C SER A 319 3.86 -0.08 8.95
N MET A 320 2.84 0.74 8.73
CA MET A 320 2.92 2.18 8.97
C MET A 320 3.08 2.48 10.46
N LEU A 321 2.27 1.85 11.32
CA LEU A 321 2.38 2.03 12.77
C LEU A 321 3.71 1.49 13.30
N GLU A 322 4.16 0.31 12.83
CA GLU A 322 5.45 -0.27 13.22
C GLU A 322 6.62 0.65 12.87
N THR A 323 6.59 1.29 11.71
CA THR A 323 7.64 2.22 11.27
C THR A 323 7.81 3.38 12.26
N VAL A 324 6.71 3.92 12.77
CA VAL A 324 6.74 5.00 13.76
C VAL A 324 7.19 4.48 15.12
N ILE A 325 6.68 3.33 15.56
CA ILE A 325 7.04 2.73 16.85
C ILE A 325 8.53 2.38 16.89
N ALA A 326 9.05 1.70 15.87
CA ALA A 326 10.46 1.32 15.78
C ALA A 326 11.40 2.53 15.92
N ALA A 327 11.02 3.67 15.34
CA ALA A 327 11.79 4.91 15.44
C ALA A 327 11.71 5.54 16.86
N THR A 328 10.59 5.40 17.55
CA THR A 328 10.35 6.02 18.86
C THR A 328 10.92 5.21 20.02
N ILE A 329 10.81 3.87 19.98
CA ILE A 329 11.34 2.98 21.05
C ILE A 329 12.85 2.83 21.01
N ARG A 330 13.51 3.14 19.90
CA ARG A 330 14.98 3.04 19.73
C ARG A 330 15.55 1.70 20.21
N GLN A 331 14.88 0.58 19.90
CA GLN A 331 15.25 -0.79 20.28
C GLN A 331 14.96 -1.17 21.75
N ASP A 332 14.30 -0.33 22.53
CA ASP A 332 13.83 -0.66 23.88
C ASP A 332 12.43 -1.32 23.81
N GLU A 333 12.42 -2.64 23.56
CA GLU A 333 11.18 -3.42 23.40
C GLU A 333 10.25 -3.38 24.63
N LYS A 334 10.78 -3.07 25.81
CA LYS A 334 9.95 -2.92 27.02
C LYS A 334 8.96 -1.76 26.91
N LYS A 335 9.29 -0.75 26.11
CA LYS A 335 8.43 0.43 25.89
C LYS A 335 7.43 0.22 24.74
N ARG A 336 7.52 -0.86 23.96
CA ARG A 336 6.70 -1.09 22.78
C ARG A 336 5.21 -0.93 23.04
N SER A 337 4.68 -1.60 24.05
CA SER A 337 3.24 -1.55 24.35
C SER A 337 2.77 -0.13 24.67
N SER A 338 3.48 0.61 25.49
CA SER A 338 3.16 2.00 25.82
C SER A 338 3.26 2.91 24.58
N HIS A 339 4.33 2.79 23.80
CA HIS A 339 4.52 3.58 22.58
C HIS A 339 3.48 3.24 21.50
N ALA A 340 3.05 1.99 21.38
CA ALA A 340 1.99 1.60 20.46
C ALA A 340 0.67 2.32 20.77
N TRP A 341 0.29 2.39 22.05
CA TRP A 341 -0.90 3.12 22.48
C TRP A 341 -0.76 4.63 22.29
N VAL A 342 0.32 5.22 22.79
CA VAL A 342 0.54 6.67 22.68
C VAL A 342 0.60 7.12 21.23
N THR A 343 1.38 6.43 20.40
CA THR A 343 1.52 6.75 18.97
C THR A 343 0.22 6.52 18.22
N GLY A 344 -0.45 5.39 18.47
CA GLY A 344 -1.71 5.08 17.80
C GLY A 344 -2.83 6.06 18.14
N ILE A 345 -2.94 6.47 19.40
CA ILE A 345 -3.90 7.52 19.83
C ILE A 345 -3.52 8.87 19.21
N ALA A 346 -2.24 9.23 19.17
CA ALA A 346 -1.81 10.47 18.52
C ALA A 346 -2.15 10.47 17.01
N ILE A 347 -1.94 9.36 16.32
CA ILE A 347 -2.31 9.19 14.90
C ILE A 347 -3.84 9.32 14.73
N PHE A 348 -4.63 8.69 15.59
CA PHE A 348 -6.09 8.82 15.57
C PHE A 348 -6.51 10.29 15.72
N ILE A 349 -5.97 11.01 16.71
CA ILE A 349 -6.28 12.42 16.95
C ILE A 349 -5.92 13.29 15.73
N VAL A 350 -4.75 13.09 15.15
CA VAL A 350 -4.32 13.83 13.93
C VAL A 350 -5.17 13.44 12.72
N GLY A 351 -5.80 12.27 12.72
CA GLY A 351 -6.73 11.82 11.70
C GLY A 351 -8.14 12.43 11.82
N ILE A 352 -8.54 12.97 12.97
CA ILE A 352 -9.87 13.56 13.18
C ILE A 352 -10.21 14.62 12.13
N PRO A 353 -9.35 15.61 11.82
CA PRO A 353 -9.61 16.58 10.77
C PRO A 353 -9.88 15.95 9.41
N SER A 354 -9.16 14.89 9.06
CA SER A 354 -9.38 14.14 7.82
C SER A 354 -10.73 13.40 7.82
N ALA A 355 -11.13 12.81 8.94
CA ALA A 355 -12.41 12.16 9.08
C ALA A 355 -13.60 13.13 8.96
N LEU A 356 -13.44 14.36 9.44
CA LEU A 356 -14.44 15.41 9.37
C LEU A 356 -14.48 16.16 8.03
N SER A 357 -13.49 15.95 7.17
CA SER A 357 -13.30 16.68 5.91
C SER A 357 -14.43 16.48 4.89
N PHE A 358 -15.21 15.41 5.01
CA PHE A 358 -16.31 15.08 4.09
C PHE A 358 -17.69 15.44 4.66
N GLY A 359 -17.74 15.91 5.91
CA GLY A 359 -18.99 16.32 6.59
C GLY A 359 -18.87 17.74 7.13
N VAL A 360 -18.72 17.87 8.44
CA VAL A 360 -18.75 19.15 9.18
C VAL A 360 -17.69 20.15 8.69
N TRP A 361 -16.56 19.68 8.17
CA TRP A 361 -15.46 20.51 7.68
C TRP A 361 -15.30 20.47 6.14
N SER A 362 -16.33 20.06 5.40
CA SER A 362 -16.30 19.98 3.93
C SER A 362 -16.00 21.32 3.24
N GLU A 363 -16.42 22.43 3.84
CA GLU A 363 -16.16 23.78 3.35
C GLU A 363 -14.78 24.33 3.75
N PHE A 364 -14.11 23.70 4.72
CA PHE A 364 -12.78 24.13 5.13
C PHE A 364 -11.75 23.56 4.17
N LYS A 365 -11.24 24.40 3.29
CA LYS A 365 -10.29 24.04 2.23
C LYS A 365 -9.00 24.85 2.35
N ILE A 366 -7.85 24.17 2.23
CA ILE A 366 -6.53 24.76 2.16
C ILE A 366 -5.98 24.52 0.74
N PHE A 367 -5.65 25.58 0.02
CA PHE A 367 -5.27 25.49 -1.40
C PHE A 367 -6.33 24.77 -2.28
N GLY A 368 -7.62 24.95 -1.97
CA GLY A 368 -8.72 24.31 -2.69
C GLY A 368 -8.92 22.80 -2.38
N LYS A 369 -8.15 22.23 -1.47
CA LYS A 369 -8.24 20.81 -1.06
C LYS A 369 -8.82 20.70 0.35
N THR A 370 -9.59 19.63 0.59
CA THR A 370 -9.96 19.23 1.96
C THR A 370 -8.70 18.83 2.75
N ILE A 371 -8.80 18.72 4.06
CA ILE A 371 -7.64 18.26 4.89
C ILE A 371 -7.21 16.86 4.47
N PHE A 372 -8.16 15.96 4.19
CA PHE A 372 -7.88 14.61 3.68
C PHE A 372 -7.10 14.66 2.35
N ASP A 373 -7.62 15.38 1.36
CA ASP A 373 -7.00 15.48 0.04
C ASP A 373 -5.62 16.18 0.10
N LEU A 374 -5.45 17.13 1.03
CA LEU A 374 -4.18 17.80 1.23
C LEU A 374 -3.11 16.85 1.78
N TRP A 375 -3.46 16.03 2.78
CA TRP A 375 -2.54 15.02 3.30
C TRP A 375 -2.22 13.95 2.27
N ASP A 376 -3.22 13.45 1.52
CA ASP A 376 -2.96 12.51 0.44
C ASP A 376 -2.03 13.11 -0.62
N PHE A 377 -2.26 14.35 -1.04
CA PHE A 377 -1.40 15.05 -1.99
C PHE A 377 0.04 15.20 -1.47
N ILE A 378 0.23 15.67 -0.23
CA ILE A 378 1.55 15.86 0.36
C ILE A 378 2.30 14.52 0.44
N ILE A 379 1.63 13.45 0.87
CA ILE A 379 2.27 12.14 1.00
C ILE A 379 2.52 11.52 -0.37
N SER A 380 1.48 11.37 -1.19
CA SER A 380 1.55 10.59 -2.43
C SER A 380 2.28 11.33 -3.56
N ALA A 381 2.05 12.65 -3.69
CA ALA A 381 2.62 13.44 -4.78
C ALA A 381 3.98 14.06 -4.44
N VAL A 382 4.30 14.26 -3.15
CA VAL A 382 5.54 14.97 -2.77
C VAL A 382 6.48 14.05 -1.99
N ILE A 383 6.07 13.54 -0.82
CA ILE A 383 6.99 12.85 0.09
C ILE A 383 7.43 11.48 -0.45
N MET A 384 6.52 10.68 -0.99
CA MET A 384 6.85 9.36 -1.54
C MET A 384 7.87 9.44 -2.70
N PRO A 385 7.70 10.30 -3.72
CA PRO A 385 8.71 10.45 -4.75
C PRO A 385 10.06 10.95 -4.22
N ILE A 386 10.09 11.93 -3.32
CA ILE A 386 11.33 12.44 -2.71
C ILE A 386 12.02 11.33 -1.90
N GLY A 387 11.27 10.55 -1.14
CA GLY A 387 11.78 9.40 -0.37
C GLY A 387 12.39 8.34 -1.28
N ALA A 388 11.66 7.93 -2.32
CA ALA A 388 12.12 6.95 -3.30
C ALA A 388 13.40 7.42 -4.03
N LEU A 389 13.43 8.67 -4.47
CA LEU A 389 14.60 9.29 -5.10
C LEU A 389 15.79 9.30 -4.13
N SER A 390 15.56 9.71 -2.88
CA SER A 390 16.61 9.76 -1.87
C SER A 390 17.20 8.39 -1.57
N VAL A 391 16.38 7.34 -1.49
CA VAL A 391 16.81 5.94 -1.32
C VAL A 391 17.64 5.47 -2.51
N ALA A 392 17.18 5.75 -3.74
CA ALA A 392 17.91 5.38 -4.95
C ALA A 392 19.28 6.07 -5.03
N VAL A 393 19.32 7.39 -4.77
CA VAL A 393 20.55 8.18 -4.75
C VAL A 393 21.48 7.73 -3.62
N PHE A 394 20.96 7.54 -2.40
CA PHE A 394 21.77 7.08 -1.27
C PHE A 394 22.47 5.76 -1.57
N THR A 395 21.73 4.78 -2.09
CA THR A 395 22.25 3.43 -2.35
C THR A 395 23.23 3.43 -3.51
N SER A 396 22.99 4.20 -4.57
CA SER A 396 23.76 4.08 -5.83
C SER A 396 24.85 5.13 -6.03
N TRP A 397 24.79 6.28 -5.34
CA TRP A 397 25.74 7.37 -5.49
C TRP A 397 26.52 7.68 -4.20
N VAL A 398 25.93 7.47 -3.02
CA VAL A 398 26.53 7.87 -1.74
C VAL A 398 27.27 6.71 -1.09
N GLN A 399 26.79 5.48 -1.25
CA GLN A 399 27.43 4.28 -0.72
C GLN A 399 28.54 3.81 -1.66
N ASP A 400 29.59 3.19 -1.08
CA ASP A 400 30.64 2.56 -1.88
C ASP A 400 30.08 1.38 -2.68
N LYS A 401 30.32 1.38 -3.99
CA LYS A 401 29.81 0.37 -4.92
C LYS A 401 30.16 -1.07 -4.50
N GLN A 402 31.40 -1.30 -4.07
CA GLN A 402 31.85 -2.66 -3.73
C GLN A 402 31.19 -3.14 -2.45
N SER A 403 31.02 -2.26 -1.47
CA SER A 403 30.30 -2.53 -0.23
C SER A 403 28.83 -2.84 -0.50
N VAL A 404 28.15 -2.06 -1.36
CA VAL A 404 26.76 -2.32 -1.74
C VAL A 404 26.62 -3.68 -2.40
N LEU A 405 27.47 -4.00 -3.39
CA LEU A 405 27.40 -5.28 -4.10
C LEU A 405 27.69 -6.48 -3.19
N ARG A 406 28.65 -6.34 -2.26
CA ARG A 406 28.96 -7.38 -1.27
C ARG A 406 27.79 -7.60 -0.31
N ASP A 407 27.33 -6.52 0.33
CA ASP A 407 26.35 -6.61 1.42
C ASP A 407 24.95 -6.95 0.87
N ALA A 408 24.58 -6.42 -0.30
CA ALA A 408 23.34 -6.79 -0.98
C ALA A 408 23.35 -8.26 -1.44
N GLY A 409 24.50 -8.77 -1.88
CA GLY A 409 24.67 -10.16 -2.32
C GLY A 409 24.71 -11.18 -1.19
N MET A 410 24.84 -10.77 0.09
CA MET A 410 24.84 -11.71 1.21
C MET A 410 23.54 -12.52 1.26
N GLY A 411 23.64 -13.83 1.44
CA GLY A 411 22.51 -14.74 1.48
C GLY A 411 21.83 -14.98 0.12
N SER A 412 22.30 -14.36 -0.96
CA SER A 412 21.69 -14.45 -2.29
C SER A 412 22.52 -15.33 -3.23
N THR A 413 21.82 -16.03 -4.12
CA THR A 413 22.42 -16.79 -5.23
C THR A 413 22.49 -15.98 -6.53
N ILE A 414 22.15 -14.68 -6.48
CA ILE A 414 22.11 -13.83 -7.67
C ILE A 414 23.53 -13.58 -8.22
N PRO A 415 23.72 -13.74 -9.53
CA PRO A 415 25.01 -13.45 -10.16
C PRO A 415 25.43 -11.99 -10.00
N LYS A 416 26.72 -11.74 -9.81
CA LYS A 416 27.27 -10.38 -9.63
C LYS A 416 26.89 -9.42 -10.76
N ASN A 417 26.75 -9.92 -11.99
CA ASN A 417 26.32 -9.11 -13.12
C ASN A 417 24.91 -8.52 -12.94
N LEU A 418 23.97 -9.30 -12.41
CA LEU A 418 22.60 -8.80 -12.12
C LEU A 418 22.60 -7.80 -10.96
N LEU A 419 23.48 -7.96 -9.97
CA LEU A 419 23.66 -6.94 -8.93
C LEU A 419 24.18 -5.62 -9.51
N CYS A 420 25.11 -5.69 -10.49
CA CYS A 420 25.59 -4.51 -11.20
C CYS A 420 24.49 -3.85 -12.05
N VAL A 421 23.63 -4.63 -12.70
CA VAL A 421 22.46 -4.12 -13.45
C VAL A 421 21.48 -3.42 -12.50
N TRP A 422 21.15 -4.07 -11.38
CA TRP A 422 20.30 -3.45 -10.34
C TRP A 422 20.84 -2.10 -9.86
N LEU A 423 22.14 -2.03 -9.57
CA LEU A 423 22.77 -0.78 -9.14
C LEU A 423 22.78 0.26 -10.26
N GLY A 424 22.93 -0.15 -11.52
CA GLY A 424 22.84 0.71 -12.70
C GLY A 424 21.44 1.30 -12.88
N VAL A 425 20.39 0.49 -12.70
CA VAL A 425 19.00 0.95 -12.72
C VAL A 425 18.75 1.98 -11.63
N LEU A 426 19.19 1.72 -10.40
CA LEU A 426 19.07 2.68 -9.29
C LEU A 426 19.82 3.97 -9.53
N ARG A 427 20.95 3.92 -10.27
CA ARG A 427 21.80 5.07 -10.51
C ARG A 427 21.26 6.00 -11.59
N TYR A 428 20.61 5.47 -12.61
CA TYR A 428 20.23 6.23 -13.80
C TYR A 428 18.72 6.16 -14.09
N LEU A 429 18.17 4.97 -14.26
CA LEU A 429 16.79 4.81 -14.73
C LEU A 429 15.78 5.23 -13.64
N ALA A 430 15.95 4.75 -12.40
CA ALA A 430 15.01 5.03 -11.33
C ALA A 430 14.94 6.53 -10.99
N PRO A 431 16.05 7.29 -10.82
CA PRO A 431 15.98 8.72 -10.57
C PRO A 431 15.26 9.51 -11.67
N ILE A 432 15.54 9.20 -12.95
CA ILE A 432 14.86 9.86 -14.08
C ILE A 432 13.35 9.57 -14.02
N ALA A 433 12.96 8.30 -13.87
CA ALA A 433 11.58 7.90 -13.78
C ALA A 433 10.84 8.57 -12.61
N ILE A 434 11.46 8.62 -11.43
CA ILE A 434 10.89 9.25 -10.24
C ILE A 434 10.72 10.76 -10.44
N ILE A 435 11.72 11.45 -10.99
CA ILE A 435 11.67 12.89 -11.24
C ILE A 435 10.53 13.22 -12.22
N VAL A 436 10.36 12.44 -13.29
CA VAL A 436 9.30 12.65 -14.27
C VAL A 436 7.91 12.47 -13.62
N VAL A 437 7.72 11.40 -12.82
CA VAL A 437 6.47 11.20 -12.07
C VAL A 437 6.24 12.33 -11.07
N PHE A 438 7.28 12.77 -10.37
CA PHE A 438 7.17 13.87 -9.40
C PHE A 438 6.73 15.18 -10.06
N ILE A 439 7.34 15.56 -11.18
CA ILE A 439 6.98 16.76 -11.94
C ILE A 439 5.52 16.66 -12.43
N ASN A 440 5.12 15.50 -12.96
CA ASN A 440 3.74 15.26 -13.39
C ASN A 440 2.73 15.33 -12.23
N SER A 441 3.07 14.77 -11.07
CA SER A 441 2.19 14.80 -9.90
C SER A 441 1.96 16.22 -9.34
N LEU A 442 2.86 17.14 -9.64
CA LEU A 442 2.72 18.57 -9.36
C LEU A 442 1.95 19.34 -10.44
N GLY A 443 1.54 18.67 -11.54
CA GLY A 443 0.82 19.29 -12.66
C GLY A 443 1.68 20.23 -13.52
N LEU A 444 2.99 20.01 -13.56
CA LEU A 444 3.93 20.83 -14.32
C LEU A 444 4.17 20.31 -15.75
N ILE A 445 3.81 19.06 -16.02
CA ILE A 445 3.81 18.41 -17.35
C ILE A 445 2.56 17.56 -17.52
#